data_0e4c33c48b838c41ea28b033d618a884
#
_entry.id   0e4c33c48b838c41ea28b033d618a884
#
_cell.length_a   1.000
_cell.length_b   1.000
_cell.length_c   1.000
_cell.angle_alpha   90.00
_cell.angle_beta   90.00
_cell.angle_gamma   90.00
#
_symmetry.space_group_name_H-M   'P 1'
#
loop_
_entity.id
_entity.type
_entity.pdbx_description
1 polymer ?
#
loop_
_entity_poly.entity_id
_entity_poly.type
_entity_poly.pdbx_seq_one_letter_code
_entity_poly.pdbx_strand_id
1 'polypeptide(L)'
;SDANGKLVYKTTKRGDRIIDFSHAGYKGGGVTLPYVPAKLTVHPLGENEDCTDYIQKAIDMVSALPKDADGFRGAVLLAPGRYVCNRSLQIMTDGVVLRGSGSDPSGSVIVMTGDKHTAIVVNNGIRQRAGNRLGEAALDEKSIKVTDKYIPAGSYRLTVTDVSELSVGDNIEIRKPVTEKWIKYMKMNDLVRDGKPQTWIKAGRQLIAERTIAGIEGNTIVLSVPLVDSYDAKFTDDNTTLVVANNVQRLRQCGVENLRIESPAQAVNHGKALYYALRINGEDCWAKDINALETMESIGAVSYTHLTLPTNSLV
;
A
#
# COMPACT_ATOMS: atom_id res chain seq x y z
N SER A 1 13.86 -21.50 -17.87
CA SER A 1 13.33 -22.26 -16.73
C SER A 1 14.29 -23.40 -16.38
N ASP A 2 14.27 -23.83 -15.16
CA ASP A 2 14.98 -25.04 -14.72
C ASP A 2 14.26 -26.32 -15.21
N ALA A 3 14.81 -27.47 -14.85
CA ALA A 3 14.27 -28.76 -15.26
C ALA A 3 12.83 -29.03 -14.75
N ASN A 4 12.38 -28.27 -13.77
CA ASN A 4 11.02 -28.33 -13.17
C ASN A 4 10.07 -27.25 -13.71
N GLY A 5 10.49 -26.51 -14.76
CA GLY A 5 9.70 -25.43 -15.35
C GLY A 5 9.70 -24.12 -14.55
N LYS A 6 10.44 -24.02 -13.45
CA LYS A 6 10.55 -22.80 -12.66
C LYS A 6 11.41 -21.76 -13.39
N LEU A 7 10.97 -20.50 -13.36
CA LEU A 7 11.74 -19.41 -13.94
C LEU A 7 13.08 -19.23 -13.19
N VAL A 8 14.17 -19.21 -13.96
CA VAL A 8 15.51 -18.92 -13.44
C VAL A 8 15.99 -17.61 -14.03
N TYR A 9 16.21 -16.63 -13.19
CA TYR A 9 16.72 -15.33 -13.60
C TYR A 9 18.25 -15.31 -13.59
N LYS A 10 18.84 -14.66 -14.60
CA LYS A 10 20.27 -14.40 -14.61
C LYS A 10 20.64 -13.47 -13.46
N THR A 11 21.77 -13.75 -12.84
CA THR A 11 22.35 -12.88 -11.81
C THR A 11 23.49 -12.06 -12.39
N THR A 12 23.68 -10.85 -11.87
CA THR A 12 24.89 -10.06 -12.12
C THR A 12 26.09 -10.69 -11.41
N LYS A 13 27.31 -10.19 -11.66
CA LYS A 13 28.52 -10.62 -10.95
C LYS A 13 28.45 -10.40 -9.44
N ARG A 14 27.60 -9.46 -8.98
CA ARG A 14 27.38 -9.13 -7.55
C ARG A 14 26.18 -9.86 -6.94
N GLY A 15 25.49 -10.70 -7.72
CA GLY A 15 24.33 -11.49 -7.26
C GLY A 15 22.97 -10.81 -7.46
N ASP A 16 22.92 -9.58 -7.99
CA ASP A 16 21.63 -8.93 -8.28
C ASP A 16 20.88 -9.70 -9.35
N ARG A 17 19.58 -9.77 -9.21
CA ARG A 17 18.69 -10.45 -10.15
C ARG A 17 17.36 -9.69 -10.26
N ILE A 18 16.61 -9.99 -11.31
CA ILE A 18 15.21 -9.58 -11.41
C ILE A 18 14.47 -10.19 -10.22
N ILE A 19 13.66 -9.37 -9.55
CA ILE A 19 12.91 -9.77 -8.37
C ILE A 19 11.84 -10.80 -8.72
N ASP A 20 11.58 -11.68 -7.79
CA ASP A 20 10.43 -12.57 -7.85
C ASP A 20 9.16 -11.80 -7.48
N PHE A 21 8.31 -11.54 -8.47
CA PHE A 21 7.04 -10.83 -8.29
C PHE A 21 5.88 -11.75 -7.90
N SER A 22 6.11 -13.05 -7.72
CA SER A 22 5.08 -14.00 -7.32
C SER A 22 4.50 -13.72 -5.92
N HIS A 23 5.19 -12.90 -5.12
CA HIS A 23 4.74 -12.43 -3.82
C HIS A 23 3.81 -11.21 -3.87
N ALA A 24 3.53 -10.67 -5.06
CA ALA A 24 2.61 -9.54 -5.21
C ALA A 24 1.16 -10.03 -5.25
N GLY A 25 0.27 -9.29 -4.55
CA GLY A 25 -1.15 -9.58 -4.55
C GLY A 25 -1.72 -9.96 -3.18
N TYR A 26 -3.02 -10.22 -3.15
CA TYR A 26 -3.73 -10.62 -1.93
C TYR A 26 -3.08 -11.87 -1.29
N LYS A 27 -2.78 -11.80 0.00
CA LYS A 27 -2.07 -12.85 0.77
C LYS A 27 -0.75 -13.32 0.12
N GLY A 28 -0.02 -12.40 -0.51
CA GLY A 28 1.25 -12.73 -1.16
C GLY A 28 1.13 -13.31 -2.57
N GLY A 29 -0.02 -13.20 -3.21
CA GLY A 29 -0.26 -13.67 -4.57
C GLY A 29 -0.69 -15.14 -4.68
N GLY A 30 -1.17 -15.51 -5.87
CA GLY A 30 -1.63 -16.88 -6.14
C GLY A 30 -2.91 -17.32 -5.41
N VAL A 31 -3.54 -16.41 -4.68
CA VAL A 31 -4.76 -16.68 -3.89
C VAL A 31 -5.94 -15.93 -4.51
N THR A 32 -7.04 -16.63 -4.72
CA THR A 32 -8.28 -16.02 -5.21
C THR A 32 -8.83 -15.03 -4.16
N LEU A 33 -9.29 -13.88 -4.61
CA LEU A 33 -9.98 -12.92 -3.74
C LEU A 33 -11.24 -13.56 -3.15
N PRO A 34 -11.48 -13.40 -1.84
CA PRO A 34 -12.61 -14.02 -1.16
C PRO A 34 -13.94 -13.41 -1.60
N TYR A 35 -14.97 -14.22 -1.70
CA TYR A 35 -16.33 -13.72 -1.76
C TYR A 35 -16.88 -13.54 -0.35
N VAL A 36 -17.09 -12.30 0.08
CA VAL A 36 -17.61 -11.98 1.42
C VAL A 36 -19.12 -11.76 1.34
N PRO A 37 -19.95 -12.53 2.07
CA PRO A 37 -21.40 -12.37 2.02
C PRO A 37 -21.87 -10.98 2.46
N ALA A 38 -22.84 -10.41 1.74
CA ALA A 38 -23.49 -9.17 2.15
C ALA A 38 -24.29 -9.37 3.43
N LYS A 39 -24.11 -8.48 4.39
CA LYS A 39 -24.86 -8.43 5.65
C LYS A 39 -25.94 -7.34 5.63
N LEU A 40 -25.68 -6.29 4.87
CA LEU A 40 -26.63 -5.20 4.66
C LEU A 40 -26.65 -4.81 3.19
N THR A 41 -27.82 -4.43 2.71
CA THR A 41 -28.01 -3.81 1.39
C THR A 41 -28.50 -2.39 1.58
N VAL A 42 -27.84 -1.45 0.92
CA VAL A 42 -28.18 -0.03 0.92
C VAL A 42 -28.77 0.32 -0.44
N HIS A 43 -29.91 0.98 -0.45
CA HIS A 43 -30.52 1.52 -1.65
C HIS A 43 -30.26 3.02 -1.75
N PRO A 44 -30.18 3.61 -2.96
CA PRO A 44 -30.02 5.05 -3.09
C PRO A 44 -31.23 5.77 -2.46
N LEU A 45 -30.97 6.94 -1.91
CA LEU A 45 -32.01 7.88 -1.49
C LEU A 45 -32.58 8.65 -2.70
N GLY A 46 -33.17 9.79 -2.50
CA GLY A 46 -33.62 10.65 -3.60
C GLY A 46 -32.47 11.16 -4.47
N GLU A 47 -32.83 11.67 -5.66
CA GLU A 47 -31.89 11.95 -6.76
C GLU A 47 -30.73 12.90 -6.39
N ASN A 48 -30.94 13.80 -5.40
CA ASN A 48 -29.91 14.75 -4.91
C ASN A 48 -29.71 14.67 -3.39
N GLU A 49 -30.20 13.62 -2.75
CA GLU A 49 -30.04 13.45 -1.32
C GLU A 49 -28.65 12.92 -0.98
N ASP A 50 -28.00 13.51 0.04
CA ASP A 50 -26.71 13.03 0.50
C ASP A 50 -26.81 11.67 1.19
N CYS A 51 -26.22 10.68 0.57
CA CYS A 51 -26.18 9.30 1.05
C CYS A 51 -25.00 9.02 1.99
N THR A 52 -24.13 9.99 2.26
CA THR A 52 -22.86 9.74 2.98
C THR A 52 -23.11 9.11 4.33
N ASP A 53 -23.92 9.74 5.19
CA ASP A 53 -24.18 9.23 6.56
C ASP A 53 -24.98 7.91 6.52
N TYR A 54 -25.84 7.73 5.53
CA TYR A 54 -26.63 6.52 5.38
C TYR A 54 -25.77 5.31 5.04
N ILE A 55 -24.84 5.47 4.08
CA ILE A 55 -23.87 4.42 3.73
C ILE A 55 -22.88 4.21 4.90
N GLN A 56 -22.39 5.29 5.52
CA GLN A 56 -21.44 5.18 6.63
C GLN A 56 -22.06 4.40 7.80
N LYS A 57 -23.31 4.66 8.13
CA LYS A 57 -24.02 3.90 9.17
C LYS A 57 -24.10 2.42 8.85
N ALA A 58 -24.32 2.04 7.60
CA ALA A 58 -24.31 0.63 7.18
C ALA A 58 -22.91 0.00 7.33
N ILE A 59 -21.86 0.74 6.97
CA ILE A 59 -20.46 0.31 7.19
C ILE A 59 -20.20 0.11 8.68
N ASP A 60 -20.62 1.05 9.53
CA ASP A 60 -20.43 0.99 10.98
C ASP A 60 -21.19 -0.19 11.61
N MET A 61 -22.40 -0.46 11.15
CA MET A 61 -23.18 -1.62 11.60
C MET A 61 -22.49 -2.95 11.25
N VAL A 62 -21.97 -3.10 10.04
CA VAL A 62 -21.20 -4.30 9.66
C VAL A 62 -19.88 -4.36 10.41
N SER A 63 -19.25 -3.23 10.66
CA SER A 63 -18.01 -3.13 11.46
C SER A 63 -18.17 -3.61 12.90
N ALA A 64 -19.38 -3.51 13.46
CA ALA A 64 -19.70 -3.98 14.80
C ALA A 64 -19.96 -5.49 14.89
N LEU A 65 -20.15 -6.20 13.78
CA LEU A 65 -20.38 -7.64 13.78
C LEU A 65 -19.11 -8.40 14.20
N PRO A 66 -19.25 -9.61 14.79
CA PRO A 66 -18.11 -10.47 15.05
C PRO A 66 -17.47 -10.93 13.72
N LYS A 67 -16.17 -11.20 13.76
CA LYS A 67 -15.48 -11.83 12.62
C LYS A 67 -15.90 -13.29 12.49
N ASP A 68 -16.03 -13.76 11.26
CA ASP A 68 -16.12 -15.18 10.95
C ASP A 68 -14.76 -15.89 11.06
N ALA A 69 -14.73 -17.19 10.75
CA ALA A 69 -13.51 -18.00 10.82
C ALA A 69 -12.42 -17.52 9.84
N ASP A 70 -12.80 -16.86 8.76
CA ASP A 70 -11.87 -16.33 7.74
C ASP A 70 -11.42 -14.90 8.05
N GLY A 71 -11.94 -14.30 9.12
CA GLY A 71 -11.59 -12.97 9.58
C GLY A 71 -12.47 -11.84 9.02
N PHE A 72 -13.59 -12.17 8.35
CA PHE A 72 -14.52 -11.19 7.81
C PHE A 72 -15.70 -10.90 8.73
N ARG A 73 -16.17 -9.65 8.68
CA ARG A 73 -17.41 -9.21 9.35
C ARG A 73 -18.59 -9.21 8.39
N GLY A 74 -18.32 -9.01 7.10
CA GLY A 74 -19.30 -9.03 6.05
C GLY A 74 -19.13 -7.91 5.04
N ALA A 75 -19.99 -7.90 4.02
CA ALA A 75 -20.05 -6.84 3.06
C ALA A 75 -21.28 -5.94 3.26
N VAL A 76 -21.11 -4.65 2.96
CA VAL A 76 -22.19 -3.71 2.67
C VAL A 76 -22.35 -3.70 1.16
N LEU A 77 -23.54 -4.10 0.68
CA LEU A 77 -23.87 -4.10 -0.74
C LEU A 77 -24.64 -2.80 -1.08
N LEU A 78 -24.12 -2.02 -2.01
CA LEU A 78 -24.84 -0.92 -2.62
C LEU A 78 -25.68 -1.49 -3.79
N ALA A 79 -26.99 -1.36 -3.71
CA ALA A 79 -27.90 -1.70 -4.84
C ALA A 79 -27.59 -0.83 -6.06
N PRO A 80 -28.04 -1.22 -7.27
CA PRO A 80 -27.89 -0.36 -8.43
C PRO A 80 -28.50 1.03 -8.20
N GLY A 81 -27.79 2.07 -8.64
CA GLY A 81 -28.26 3.46 -8.55
C GLY A 81 -27.16 4.46 -8.19
N ARG A 82 -27.55 5.72 -8.04
CA ARG A 82 -26.64 6.84 -7.81
C ARG A 82 -26.69 7.29 -6.35
N TYR A 83 -25.53 7.37 -5.72
CA TYR A 83 -25.33 7.73 -4.32
C TYR A 83 -24.54 9.03 -4.24
N VAL A 84 -25.20 10.13 -3.99
CA VAL A 84 -24.55 11.43 -3.80
C VAL A 84 -23.81 11.39 -2.45
N CYS A 85 -22.52 11.67 -2.45
CA CYS A 85 -21.69 11.68 -1.26
C CYS A 85 -20.84 12.96 -1.20
N ASN A 86 -21.04 13.76 -0.15
CA ASN A 86 -20.34 15.03 0.04
C ASN A 86 -19.09 14.92 0.91
N ARG A 87 -18.79 13.74 1.46
CA ARG A 87 -17.64 13.41 2.31
C ARG A 87 -17.17 11.98 2.06
N SER A 88 -16.00 11.68 2.59
CA SER A 88 -15.41 10.34 2.52
C SER A 88 -16.23 9.29 3.26
N LEU A 89 -16.44 8.14 2.63
CA LEU A 89 -16.85 6.90 3.28
C LEU A 89 -15.61 6.25 3.90
N GLN A 90 -15.69 5.80 5.13
CA GLN A 90 -14.55 5.28 5.87
C GLN A 90 -14.75 3.84 6.32
N ILE A 91 -13.80 2.98 5.99
CA ILE A 91 -13.69 1.63 6.54
C ILE A 91 -12.51 1.67 7.52
N MET A 92 -12.82 1.56 8.82
CA MET A 92 -11.84 1.70 9.90
C MET A 92 -11.66 0.41 10.71
N THR A 93 -12.30 -0.66 10.29
CA THR A 93 -12.34 -1.95 11.02
C THR A 93 -12.02 -3.10 10.05
N ASP A 94 -11.25 -4.06 10.53
CA ASP A 94 -10.89 -5.26 9.74
C ASP A 94 -12.11 -6.04 9.27
N GLY A 95 -11.95 -6.70 8.14
CA GLY A 95 -12.89 -7.69 7.63
C GLY A 95 -14.18 -7.11 7.04
N VAL A 96 -14.18 -5.84 6.69
CA VAL A 96 -15.33 -5.14 6.10
C VAL A 96 -15.13 -4.92 4.61
N VAL A 97 -16.15 -5.23 3.82
CA VAL A 97 -16.15 -5.04 2.37
C VAL A 97 -17.26 -4.06 1.97
N LEU A 98 -16.93 -3.07 1.16
CA LEU A 98 -17.91 -2.24 0.47
C LEU A 98 -18.02 -2.72 -0.99
N ARG A 99 -19.19 -3.22 -1.35
CA ARG A 99 -19.44 -3.80 -2.68
C ARG A 99 -20.57 -3.07 -3.38
N GLY A 100 -20.34 -2.70 -4.63
CA GLY A 100 -21.40 -2.26 -5.54
C GLY A 100 -22.02 -3.43 -6.32
N SER A 101 -23.03 -3.12 -7.10
CA SER A 101 -23.74 -4.05 -7.98
C SER A 101 -23.28 -3.97 -9.44
N GLY A 102 -22.15 -3.32 -9.70
CA GLY A 102 -21.52 -3.14 -11.00
C GLY A 102 -20.77 -1.82 -11.06
N SER A 103 -19.74 -1.77 -11.90
CA SER A 103 -18.89 -0.58 -12.09
C SER A 103 -19.22 0.22 -13.36
N ASP A 104 -20.26 -0.16 -14.07
CA ASP A 104 -20.82 0.60 -15.19
C ASP A 104 -21.85 1.64 -14.71
N PRO A 105 -22.34 2.55 -15.58
CA PRO A 105 -23.30 3.58 -15.20
C PRO A 105 -24.66 3.05 -14.70
N SER A 106 -25.03 1.81 -14.99
CA SER A 106 -26.27 1.16 -14.52
C SER A 106 -26.08 0.41 -13.20
N GLY A 107 -24.84 0.25 -12.76
CA GLY A 107 -24.48 -0.37 -11.47
C GLY A 107 -24.61 0.59 -10.30
N SER A 108 -23.67 0.48 -9.35
CA SER A 108 -23.64 1.35 -8.16
C SER A 108 -22.66 2.50 -8.39
N VAL A 109 -23.16 3.72 -8.41
CA VAL A 109 -22.40 4.92 -8.74
C VAL A 109 -22.32 5.84 -7.53
N ILE A 110 -21.13 6.03 -6.97
CA ILE A 110 -20.85 7.08 -5.97
C ILE A 110 -20.59 8.38 -6.72
N VAL A 111 -21.43 9.38 -6.50
CA VAL A 111 -21.30 10.72 -7.07
C VAL A 111 -20.73 11.66 -6.03
N MET A 112 -19.49 12.08 -6.21
CA MET A 112 -18.81 12.96 -5.27
C MET A 112 -19.30 14.40 -5.43
N THR A 113 -19.58 15.04 -4.31
CA THR A 113 -19.99 16.45 -4.24
C THR A 113 -19.30 17.14 -3.06
N GLY A 114 -19.59 18.41 -2.82
CA GLY A 114 -19.03 19.16 -1.70
C GLY A 114 -17.56 19.53 -1.88
N ASP A 115 -16.84 19.66 -0.76
CA ASP A 115 -15.43 19.98 -0.75
C ASP A 115 -14.58 18.80 -1.25
N LYS A 116 -13.37 19.09 -1.73
CA LYS A 116 -12.45 18.09 -2.27
C LYS A 116 -12.05 17.05 -1.22
N HIS A 117 -12.30 15.79 -1.51
CA HIS A 117 -12.04 14.68 -0.60
C HIS A 117 -11.71 13.39 -1.36
N THR A 118 -11.41 12.32 -0.63
CA THR A 118 -11.33 10.96 -1.16
C THR A 118 -12.68 10.27 -0.99
N ALA A 119 -13.26 9.69 -2.03
CA ALA A 119 -14.58 9.07 -1.92
C ALA A 119 -14.61 7.94 -0.88
N ILE A 120 -13.64 7.02 -0.94
CA ILE A 120 -13.56 5.89 0.00
C ILE A 120 -12.17 5.82 0.61
N VAL A 121 -12.10 5.71 1.92
CA VAL A 121 -10.85 5.59 2.69
C VAL A 121 -10.89 4.33 3.54
N VAL A 122 -9.95 3.43 3.30
CA VAL A 122 -9.71 2.23 4.12
C VAL A 122 -8.49 2.50 4.99
N ASN A 123 -8.71 2.87 6.25
CA ASN A 123 -7.64 3.22 7.19
C ASN A 123 -8.19 3.24 8.61
N ASN A 124 -7.47 2.69 9.57
CA ASN A 124 -7.82 2.69 11.00
C ASN A 124 -7.44 3.98 11.76
N GLY A 125 -7.24 5.08 11.07
CA GLY A 125 -6.83 6.36 11.69
C GLY A 125 -5.33 6.44 12.01
N ILE A 126 -4.58 5.37 11.83
CA ILE A 126 -3.13 5.42 11.91
C ILE A 126 -2.65 6.29 10.75
N ARG A 127 -2.23 7.50 11.07
CA ARG A 127 -1.54 8.35 10.09
C ARG A 127 -0.23 7.63 9.75
N GLN A 128 -0.20 7.00 8.57
CA GLN A 128 1.11 6.86 7.95
C GLN A 128 1.68 8.27 7.90
N ARG A 129 2.89 8.43 8.40
CA ARG A 129 3.64 9.65 8.19
C ARG A 129 3.85 9.78 6.68
N ALA A 130 2.88 10.37 6.00
CA ALA A 130 2.83 10.50 4.54
C ALA A 130 3.99 11.33 3.96
N GLY A 131 4.86 11.86 4.81
CA GLY A 131 6.12 12.49 4.45
C GLY A 131 7.35 11.66 4.78
N ASN A 132 7.22 10.53 5.46
CA ASN A 132 8.35 9.84 6.09
C ASN A 132 8.70 8.47 5.50
N ARG A 133 8.20 8.12 4.33
CA ARG A 133 8.93 7.11 3.51
C ARG A 133 10.38 7.53 3.26
N LEU A 134 10.66 8.79 3.49
CA LEU A 134 11.94 9.47 3.38
C LEU A 134 12.17 10.32 4.64
N GLY A 135 11.77 9.85 5.81
CA GLY A 135 11.87 10.60 7.06
C GLY A 135 13.31 10.73 7.54
N GLU A 136 13.59 11.81 8.26
CA GLU A 136 14.73 11.88 9.14
C GLU A 136 14.62 10.70 10.11
N ALA A 137 15.66 9.84 10.12
CA ALA A 137 15.75 8.81 11.13
C ALA A 137 16.00 9.49 12.47
N ALA A 138 15.00 9.55 13.32
CA ALA A 138 15.31 9.33 14.70
C ALA A 138 15.98 7.95 14.74
N LEU A 139 17.25 7.90 15.07
CA LEU A 139 17.90 6.65 15.49
C LEU A 139 17.13 6.21 16.72
N ASP A 140 16.16 5.34 16.52
CA ASP A 140 15.46 4.71 17.61
C ASP A 140 16.52 3.87 18.34
N GLU A 141 16.57 3.92 19.67
CA GLU A 141 17.52 3.16 20.48
C GLU A 141 17.48 1.66 20.17
N LYS A 142 16.41 1.18 19.54
CA LYS A 142 16.19 -0.21 19.12
C LYS A 142 16.57 -0.53 17.68
N SER A 143 17.29 0.35 17.00
CA SER A 143 17.72 0.07 15.64
C SER A 143 18.93 -0.88 15.61
N ILE A 144 18.86 -1.92 14.75
CA ILE A 144 19.88 -2.93 14.60
C ILE A 144 20.64 -2.67 13.31
N LYS A 145 21.97 -2.69 13.37
CA LYS A 145 22.81 -2.41 12.20
C LYS A 145 22.93 -3.61 11.28
N VAL A 146 22.80 -3.39 9.98
CA VAL A 146 23.14 -4.36 8.94
C VAL A 146 24.67 -4.40 8.80
N THR A 147 25.24 -5.60 8.77
CA THR A 147 26.71 -5.82 8.71
C THR A 147 27.20 -6.18 7.31
N ASP A 148 26.31 -6.52 6.40
CA ASP A 148 26.66 -6.85 5.02
C ASP A 148 27.28 -5.65 4.31
N LYS A 149 28.42 -5.87 3.62
CA LYS A 149 29.02 -4.87 2.74
C LYS A 149 28.20 -4.64 1.48
N TYR A 150 27.50 -5.67 1.04
CA TYR A 150 26.61 -5.63 -0.10
C TYR A 150 25.49 -6.68 0.01
N ILE A 151 24.25 -6.22 -0.15
CA ILE A 151 23.09 -7.11 -0.28
C ILE A 151 22.53 -6.92 -1.70
N PRO A 152 22.48 -7.95 -2.53
CA PRO A 152 22.00 -7.82 -3.90
C PRO A 152 20.48 -7.65 -3.95
N ALA A 153 20.00 -6.96 -4.98
CA ALA A 153 18.59 -6.94 -5.33
C ALA A 153 18.07 -8.36 -5.58
N GLY A 154 16.90 -8.69 -5.07
CA GLY A 154 16.32 -10.02 -5.08
C GLY A 154 16.79 -10.94 -3.95
N SER A 155 17.57 -10.43 -2.97
CA SER A 155 17.96 -11.19 -1.79
C SER A 155 16.78 -11.37 -0.83
N TYR A 156 16.67 -12.56 -0.25
CA TYR A 156 15.80 -12.87 0.89
C TYR A 156 16.55 -12.81 2.23
N ARG A 157 17.82 -12.45 2.24
CA ARG A 157 18.70 -12.57 3.42
C ARG A 157 19.49 -11.30 3.63
N LEU A 158 19.66 -10.95 4.89
CA LEU A 158 20.57 -9.89 5.34
C LEU A 158 21.13 -10.26 6.72
N THR A 159 22.35 -9.82 7.00
CA THR A 159 23.04 -10.08 8.27
C THR A 159 23.05 -8.82 9.11
N VAL A 160 22.77 -8.96 10.40
CA VAL A 160 22.70 -7.87 11.37
C VAL A 160 23.65 -8.08 12.54
N THR A 161 23.87 -7.04 13.35
CA THR A 161 24.74 -7.12 14.54
C THR A 161 24.14 -7.99 15.65
N ASP A 162 22.81 -8.00 15.78
CA ASP A 162 22.10 -8.70 16.85
C ASP A 162 20.67 -9.05 16.40
N VAL A 163 20.17 -10.18 16.86
CA VAL A 163 18.80 -10.67 16.59
C VAL A 163 18.04 -11.00 17.86
N SER A 164 18.59 -10.70 19.05
CA SER A 164 18.05 -11.13 20.34
C SER A 164 16.62 -10.63 20.63
N GLU A 165 16.23 -9.50 20.06
CA GLU A 165 14.89 -8.91 20.20
C GLU A 165 13.98 -9.19 18.99
N LEU A 166 14.41 -10.03 18.05
CA LEU A 166 13.64 -10.36 16.84
C LEU A 166 13.13 -11.79 16.88
N SER A 167 11.94 -11.99 16.36
CA SER A 167 11.28 -13.28 16.23
C SER A 167 10.76 -13.53 14.82
N VAL A 168 10.64 -14.81 14.46
CA VAL A 168 9.97 -15.19 13.21
C VAL A 168 8.51 -14.73 13.26
N GLY A 169 8.06 -14.07 12.20
CA GLY A 169 6.74 -13.44 12.11
C GLY A 169 6.75 -11.94 12.41
N ASP A 170 7.82 -11.39 12.97
CA ASP A 170 7.90 -9.95 13.21
C ASP A 170 7.94 -9.16 11.91
N ASN A 171 7.25 -8.02 11.91
CA ASN A 171 7.38 -7.02 10.86
C ASN A 171 8.56 -6.09 11.18
N ILE A 172 9.39 -5.85 10.19
CA ILE A 172 10.56 -4.99 10.29
C ILE A 172 10.60 -3.97 9.17
N GLU A 173 11.21 -2.84 9.44
CA GLU A 173 11.64 -1.85 8.44
C GLU A 173 13.13 -1.99 8.20
N ILE A 174 13.54 -2.11 6.95
CA ILE A 174 14.93 -2.03 6.52
C ILE A 174 15.14 -0.62 5.99
N ARG A 175 15.90 0.18 6.73
CA ARG A 175 16.09 1.61 6.48
C ARG A 175 17.46 1.87 5.86
N LYS A 176 17.48 2.17 4.56
CA LYS A 176 18.68 2.52 3.80
C LYS A 176 18.87 4.03 3.83
N PRO A 177 20.03 4.54 4.33
CA PRO A 177 20.29 5.98 4.33
C PRO A 177 20.49 6.49 2.90
N VAL A 178 19.97 7.67 2.62
CA VAL A 178 20.16 8.40 1.37
C VAL A 178 21.31 9.41 1.59
N THR A 179 22.44 9.17 0.93
CA THR A 179 23.63 10.04 1.00
C THR A 179 23.83 10.80 -0.30
N GLU A 180 24.56 11.91 -0.26
CA GLU A 180 24.96 12.66 -1.46
C GLU A 180 25.73 11.76 -2.45
N LYS A 181 26.56 10.86 -1.95
CA LYS A 181 27.32 9.91 -2.73
C LYS A 181 26.43 8.95 -3.50
N TRP A 182 25.36 8.44 -2.86
CA TRP A 182 24.36 7.60 -3.52
C TRP A 182 23.54 8.37 -4.55
N ILE A 183 23.07 9.59 -4.23
CA ILE A 183 22.33 10.47 -5.14
C ILE A 183 23.14 10.74 -6.41
N LYS A 184 24.45 11.09 -6.25
CA LYS A 184 25.36 11.32 -7.36
C LYS A 184 25.56 10.07 -8.22
N TYR A 185 25.72 8.91 -7.59
CA TYR A 185 25.87 7.64 -8.30
C TYR A 185 24.61 7.31 -9.13
N MET A 186 23.44 7.57 -8.60
CA MET A 186 22.16 7.37 -9.27
C MET A 186 21.82 8.47 -10.30
N LYS A 187 22.70 9.47 -10.48
CA LYS A 187 22.48 10.62 -11.39
C LYS A 187 21.18 11.38 -11.11
N MET A 188 20.83 11.57 -9.85
CA MET A 188 19.64 12.28 -9.42
C MET A 188 19.89 13.73 -9.00
N ASN A 189 21.15 14.20 -9.09
CA ASN A 189 21.59 15.53 -8.67
C ASN A 189 21.75 16.52 -9.84
N ASP A 190 21.68 16.06 -11.08
CA ASP A 190 21.90 16.85 -12.30
C ASP A 190 20.63 17.04 -13.16
N LEU A 191 19.48 16.73 -12.58
CA LEU A 191 18.20 16.89 -13.27
C LEU A 191 17.79 18.36 -13.33
N VAL A 192 17.32 18.78 -14.50
CA VAL A 192 16.84 20.16 -14.73
C VAL A 192 15.46 20.09 -15.38
N ARG A 193 14.49 20.84 -14.84
CA ARG A 193 13.17 21.04 -15.43
C ARG A 193 12.86 22.53 -15.53
N ASP A 194 12.51 23.00 -16.72
CA ASP A 194 12.22 24.41 -17.00
C ASP A 194 13.33 25.35 -16.50
N GLY A 195 14.59 24.98 -16.74
CA GLY A 195 15.78 25.73 -16.32
C GLY A 195 16.07 25.71 -14.81
N LYS A 196 15.31 24.97 -14.02
CA LYS A 196 15.47 24.87 -12.56
C LYS A 196 16.03 23.50 -12.15
N PRO A 197 17.07 23.45 -11.31
CA PRO A 197 17.54 22.19 -10.74
C PRO A 197 16.42 21.46 -10.01
N GLN A 198 16.34 20.15 -10.23
CA GLN A 198 15.40 19.25 -9.57
C GLN A 198 16.16 18.24 -8.72
N THR A 199 15.64 17.95 -7.55
CA THR A 199 16.17 16.90 -6.69
C THR A 199 15.03 15.92 -6.38
N TRP A 200 15.14 14.68 -6.84
CA TRP A 200 14.13 13.67 -6.59
C TRP A 200 14.06 13.27 -5.13
N ILE A 201 15.22 13.19 -4.50
CA ILE A 201 15.34 12.83 -3.09
C ILE A 201 16.50 13.60 -2.47
N LYS A 202 16.31 14.14 -1.25
CA LYS A 202 17.33 14.87 -0.55
C LYS A 202 18.18 13.93 0.30
N ALA A 203 19.48 14.21 0.40
CA ALA A 203 20.34 13.55 1.38
C ALA A 203 19.82 13.74 2.82
N GLY A 204 20.18 12.83 3.71
CA GLY A 204 19.67 12.80 5.09
C GLY A 204 18.32 12.09 5.24
N ARG A 205 17.70 11.67 4.14
CA ARG A 205 16.48 10.84 4.18
C ARG A 205 16.81 9.35 4.21
N GLN A 206 15.79 8.52 4.32
CA GLN A 206 15.90 7.06 4.27
C GLN A 206 14.95 6.46 3.23
N LEU A 207 15.40 5.41 2.57
CA LEU A 207 14.55 4.49 1.83
C LEU A 207 14.17 3.35 2.78
N ILE A 208 12.88 3.12 2.92
CA ILE A 208 12.33 2.14 3.85
C ILE A 208 11.72 0.99 3.06
N ALA A 209 12.18 -0.22 3.36
CA ALA A 209 11.57 -1.45 2.89
C ALA A 209 11.04 -2.23 4.10
N GLU A 210 9.73 -2.38 4.16
CA GLU A 210 9.11 -3.18 5.21
C GLU A 210 9.11 -4.67 4.80
N ARG A 211 9.37 -5.57 5.72
CA ARG A 211 9.42 -7.03 5.51
C ARG A 211 8.95 -7.76 6.75
N THR A 212 8.52 -9.01 6.55
CA THR A 212 8.26 -9.94 7.64
C THR A 212 9.41 -10.92 7.74
N ILE A 213 9.82 -11.26 8.95
CA ILE A 213 10.86 -12.26 9.21
C ILE A 213 10.26 -13.65 8.99
N ALA A 214 10.79 -14.38 8.00
CA ALA A 214 10.42 -15.76 7.72
C ALA A 214 11.30 -16.77 8.47
N GLY A 215 12.51 -16.36 8.89
CA GLY A 215 13.45 -17.20 9.62
C GLY A 215 14.62 -16.39 10.17
N ILE A 216 15.31 -16.95 11.16
CA ILE A 216 16.53 -16.42 11.75
C ILE A 216 17.57 -17.53 11.83
N GLU A 217 18.75 -17.31 11.27
CA GLU A 217 19.87 -18.27 11.23
C GLU A 217 21.15 -17.58 11.74
N GLY A 218 21.47 -17.78 13.02
CA GLY A 218 22.50 -16.97 13.69
C GLY A 218 22.11 -15.49 13.61
N ASN A 219 22.97 -14.63 13.14
CA ASN A 219 22.69 -13.20 12.93
C ASN A 219 22.12 -12.88 11.53
N THR A 220 21.73 -13.89 10.76
CA THR A 220 21.12 -13.69 9.45
C THR A 220 19.59 -13.77 9.54
N ILE A 221 18.92 -12.71 9.10
CA ILE A 221 17.48 -12.62 8.96
C ILE A 221 17.10 -13.15 7.58
N VAL A 222 16.13 -14.07 7.52
CA VAL A 222 15.49 -14.54 6.29
C VAL A 222 14.16 -13.81 6.13
N LEU A 223 13.93 -13.20 4.98
CA LEU A 223 12.75 -12.40 4.67
C LEU A 223 11.69 -13.22 3.95
N SER A 224 10.42 -12.94 4.21
CA SER A 224 9.28 -13.57 3.52
C SER A 224 9.19 -13.13 2.04
N VAL A 225 9.65 -11.93 1.72
CA VAL A 225 9.61 -11.33 0.38
C VAL A 225 10.99 -10.73 0.05
N PRO A 226 11.51 -10.87 -1.17
CA PRO A 226 12.85 -10.41 -1.51
C PRO A 226 12.97 -8.88 -1.45
N LEU A 227 14.20 -8.42 -1.29
CA LEU A 227 14.53 -7.01 -1.40
C LEU A 227 14.47 -6.56 -2.86
N VAL A 228 13.83 -5.42 -3.10
CA VAL A 228 13.65 -4.86 -4.45
C VAL A 228 14.84 -4.03 -4.92
N ASP A 229 15.67 -3.59 -3.99
CA ASP A 229 16.86 -2.76 -4.25
C ASP A 229 18.10 -3.44 -3.67
N SER A 230 19.27 -3.06 -4.18
CA SER A 230 20.56 -3.46 -3.60
C SER A 230 20.99 -2.49 -2.49
N TYR A 231 21.67 -3.01 -1.51
CA TYR A 231 22.23 -2.24 -0.40
C TYR A 231 23.76 -2.36 -0.45
N ASP A 232 24.42 -1.24 -0.70
CA ASP A 232 25.88 -1.18 -0.87
C ASP A 232 26.49 -0.21 0.16
N ALA A 233 27.20 -0.75 1.12
CA ALA A 233 27.80 0.02 2.22
C ALA A 233 28.75 1.12 1.74
N LYS A 234 29.30 1.01 0.52
CA LYS A 234 30.17 2.06 -0.03
C LYS A 234 29.47 3.41 -0.26
N PHE A 235 28.11 3.41 -0.29
CA PHE A 235 27.31 4.61 -0.50
C PHE A 235 26.69 5.16 0.79
N THR A 236 26.89 4.51 1.92
CA THR A 236 26.25 4.90 3.17
C THR A 236 27.13 5.81 4.05
N ASP A 237 28.37 6.06 3.62
CA ASP A 237 29.39 6.83 4.35
C ASP A 237 29.54 6.32 5.81
N ASP A 238 29.43 7.18 6.82
CA ASP A 238 29.44 6.78 8.22
C ASP A 238 28.13 6.20 8.75
N ASN A 239 27.08 6.23 7.92
CA ASN A 239 25.80 5.65 8.24
C ASN A 239 25.72 4.20 7.73
N THR A 240 24.86 3.40 8.32
CA THR A 240 24.61 2.03 7.87
C THR A 240 23.13 1.79 7.66
N THR A 241 22.81 0.78 6.89
CA THR A 241 21.42 0.30 6.80
C THR A 241 21.01 -0.27 8.16
N LEU A 242 19.82 0.08 8.59
CA LEU A 242 19.25 -0.30 9.88
C LEU A 242 18.06 -1.23 9.70
N VAL A 243 17.89 -2.15 10.64
CA VAL A 243 16.65 -2.92 10.83
C VAL A 243 15.97 -2.41 12.08
N VAL A 244 14.69 -2.12 11.98
CA VAL A 244 13.87 -1.60 13.08
C VAL A 244 12.56 -2.40 13.13
N ALA A 245 12.17 -2.84 14.33
CA ALA A 245 10.89 -3.51 14.51
C ALA A 245 9.73 -2.56 14.13
N ASN A 246 8.74 -3.08 13.40
CA ASN A 246 7.56 -2.33 12.97
C ASN A 246 6.29 -2.95 13.57
N ASN A 247 5.85 -2.42 14.69
CA ASN A 247 4.67 -2.88 15.42
C ASN A 247 3.38 -2.16 15.00
N VAL A 248 3.34 -1.53 13.84
CA VAL A 248 2.16 -0.81 13.36
C VAL A 248 1.04 -1.81 13.05
N GLN A 249 -0.06 -1.69 13.79
CA GLN A 249 -1.27 -2.48 13.55
C GLN A 249 -2.07 -1.86 12.40
N ARG A 250 -2.06 -2.48 11.22
CA ARG A 250 -2.83 -2.06 10.06
C ARG A 250 -4.15 -2.79 9.97
N LEU A 251 -5.10 -2.19 9.26
CA LEU A 251 -6.32 -2.91 8.85
C LEU A 251 -5.98 -4.11 8.00
N ARG A 252 -6.78 -5.16 8.15
CA ARG A 252 -6.65 -6.39 7.36
C ARG A 252 -7.99 -6.82 6.78
N GLN A 253 -7.93 -7.50 5.64
CA GLN A 253 -9.10 -8.17 5.04
C GLN A 253 -10.23 -7.19 4.69
N CYS A 254 -9.89 -5.98 4.19
CA CYS A 254 -10.87 -5.01 3.74
C CYS A 254 -10.91 -4.94 2.21
N GLY A 255 -12.10 -4.84 1.65
CA GLY A 255 -12.29 -4.78 0.20
C GLY A 255 -13.20 -3.65 -0.26
N VAL A 256 -12.92 -3.11 -1.45
CA VAL A 256 -13.80 -2.21 -2.18
C VAL A 256 -13.95 -2.76 -3.59
N GLU A 257 -15.17 -3.07 -4.02
CA GLU A 257 -15.35 -3.80 -5.27
C GLU A 257 -16.65 -3.48 -6.02
N ASN A 258 -16.63 -3.68 -7.33
CA ASN A 258 -17.78 -3.63 -8.24
C ASN A 258 -18.54 -2.32 -8.17
N LEU A 259 -17.88 -1.16 -8.19
CA LEU A 259 -18.55 0.13 -8.14
C LEU A 259 -17.86 1.20 -9.01
N ARG A 260 -18.64 2.20 -9.35
CA ARG A 260 -18.23 3.38 -10.09
C ARG A 260 -18.14 4.59 -9.16
N ILE A 261 -17.13 5.41 -9.34
CA ILE A 261 -16.92 6.65 -8.60
C ILE A 261 -16.79 7.78 -9.60
N GLU A 262 -17.64 8.79 -9.49
CA GLU A 262 -17.62 9.98 -10.35
C GLU A 262 -17.37 11.23 -9.50
N SER A 263 -16.37 12.02 -9.87
CA SER A 263 -16.17 13.35 -9.30
C SER A 263 -16.59 14.45 -10.29
N PRO A 264 -16.85 15.67 -9.80
CA PRO A 264 -17.05 16.80 -10.69
C PRO A 264 -15.83 17.02 -11.59
N ALA A 265 -16.07 17.35 -12.86
CA ALA A 265 -15.02 17.75 -13.77
C ALA A 265 -14.23 18.93 -13.21
N GLN A 266 -12.92 18.90 -13.31
CA GLN A 266 -12.06 19.89 -12.70
C GLN A 266 -10.84 20.19 -13.57
N ALA A 267 -10.39 21.45 -13.56
CA ALA A 267 -9.14 21.82 -14.20
C ALA A 267 -7.97 21.17 -13.43
N VAL A 268 -7.13 20.42 -14.14
CA VAL A 268 -5.94 19.81 -13.56
C VAL A 268 -4.96 20.89 -13.12
N ASN A 269 -4.62 20.90 -11.84
CA ASN A 269 -3.60 21.76 -11.28
C ASN A 269 -2.73 20.94 -10.32
N HIS A 270 -1.49 20.71 -10.70
CA HIS A 270 -0.53 19.89 -9.94
C HIS A 270 -0.22 20.40 -8.51
N GLY A 271 -0.63 21.59 -8.17
CA GLY A 271 -0.38 22.20 -6.85
C GLY A 271 -1.59 22.17 -5.90
N LYS A 272 -2.75 21.70 -6.32
CA LYS A 272 -3.97 21.71 -5.49
C LYS A 272 -4.53 20.31 -5.31
N ALA A 273 -4.87 19.97 -4.07
CA ALA A 273 -5.61 18.76 -3.76
C ALA A 273 -6.92 18.71 -4.53
N LEU A 274 -7.22 17.61 -5.11
CA LEU A 274 -8.38 17.35 -5.94
C LEU A 274 -9.15 16.15 -5.38
N TYR A 275 -10.22 15.74 -6.04
CA TYR A 275 -10.95 14.53 -5.66
C TYR A 275 -10.13 13.27 -5.96
N TYR A 276 -10.13 12.34 -5.02
CA TYR A 276 -9.53 11.02 -5.16
C TYR A 276 -10.62 9.95 -5.06
N ALA A 277 -10.52 8.88 -5.82
CA ALA A 277 -11.52 7.83 -5.75
C ALA A 277 -11.36 6.95 -4.50
N LEU A 278 -10.20 6.33 -4.32
CA LEU A 278 -10.00 5.32 -3.28
C LEU A 278 -8.61 5.42 -2.68
N ARG A 279 -8.54 5.38 -1.35
CA ARG A 279 -7.30 5.20 -0.59
C ARG A 279 -7.37 3.97 0.28
N ILE A 280 -6.39 3.08 0.14
CA ILE A 280 -6.27 1.88 0.96
C ILE A 280 -4.95 1.92 1.72
N ASN A 281 -5.04 1.80 3.04
CA ASN A 281 -3.90 1.64 3.94
C ASN A 281 -4.16 0.42 4.84
N GLY A 282 -3.74 -0.75 4.39
CA GLY A 282 -3.99 -2.00 5.09
C GLY A 282 -3.21 -3.16 4.49
N GLU A 283 -3.26 -4.29 5.15
CA GLU A 283 -2.69 -5.56 4.73
C GLU A 283 -3.80 -6.49 4.23
N ASP A 284 -3.53 -7.29 3.21
CA ASP A 284 -4.51 -8.20 2.63
C ASP A 284 -5.84 -7.50 2.27
N CYS A 285 -5.74 -6.24 1.83
CA CYS A 285 -6.85 -5.46 1.36
C CYS A 285 -6.90 -5.47 -0.18
N TRP A 286 -8.06 -5.19 -0.76
CA TRP A 286 -8.18 -5.19 -2.21
C TRP A 286 -9.12 -4.11 -2.75
N ALA A 287 -8.86 -3.74 -3.99
CA ALA A 287 -9.80 -3.03 -4.86
C ALA A 287 -10.01 -3.89 -6.10
N LYS A 288 -11.26 -4.09 -6.49
CA LYS A 288 -11.62 -4.93 -7.64
C LYS A 288 -12.77 -4.31 -8.43
N ASP A 289 -12.65 -4.28 -9.75
CA ASP A 289 -13.70 -3.81 -10.66
C ASP A 289 -14.20 -2.40 -10.28
N ILE A 290 -13.25 -1.47 -10.07
CA ILE A 290 -13.51 -0.07 -9.78
C ILE A 290 -13.36 0.76 -11.05
N ASN A 291 -14.37 1.56 -11.37
CA ASN A 291 -14.33 2.54 -12.44
C ASN A 291 -14.35 3.95 -11.85
N ALA A 292 -13.28 4.72 -12.02
CA ALA A 292 -13.14 6.06 -11.47
C ALA A 292 -13.07 7.10 -12.60
N LEU A 293 -13.93 8.11 -12.53
CA LEU A 293 -14.04 9.18 -13.53
C LEU A 293 -13.77 10.54 -12.91
N GLU A 294 -13.04 11.37 -13.67
CA GLU A 294 -12.67 12.73 -13.30
C GLU A 294 -11.92 12.86 -11.96
N THR A 295 -11.46 11.76 -11.40
CA THR A 295 -10.65 11.76 -10.18
C THR A 295 -9.17 11.98 -10.50
N MET A 296 -8.45 12.71 -9.67
CA MET A 296 -7.01 12.98 -9.88
C MET A 296 -6.15 11.73 -9.65
N GLU A 297 -6.50 10.94 -8.63
CA GLU A 297 -5.96 9.61 -8.40
C GLU A 297 -7.12 8.63 -8.34
N SER A 298 -7.09 7.61 -9.18
CA SER A 298 -8.13 6.59 -9.17
C SER A 298 -8.02 5.73 -7.91
N ILE A 299 -6.83 5.17 -7.65
CA ILE A 299 -6.59 4.34 -6.46
C ILE A 299 -5.22 4.66 -5.90
N GLY A 300 -5.18 5.19 -4.69
CA GLY A 300 -3.97 5.38 -3.90
C GLY A 300 -3.80 4.21 -2.94
N ALA A 301 -2.88 3.30 -3.25
CA ALA A 301 -2.47 2.26 -2.31
C ALA A 301 -1.25 2.76 -1.55
N VAL A 302 -1.42 3.02 -0.27
CA VAL A 302 -0.36 3.53 0.59
C VAL A 302 -0.06 2.46 1.62
N SER A 303 1.02 1.72 1.41
CA SER A 303 1.55 0.67 2.27
C SER A 303 1.11 -0.76 1.94
N TYR A 304 2.06 -1.48 1.91
CA TYR A 304 2.53 -2.82 2.17
C TYR A 304 1.86 -3.98 1.44
N THR A 305 2.66 -4.57 0.70
CA THR A 305 2.98 -5.93 0.22
C THR A 305 1.88 -6.82 -0.34
N HIS A 306 0.61 -6.71 0.00
CA HIS A 306 -0.42 -7.64 -0.45
C HIS A 306 -1.65 -6.91 -0.98
N LEU A 307 -1.43 -5.84 -1.75
CA LEU A 307 -2.51 -5.15 -2.43
C LEU A 307 -2.66 -5.71 -3.85
N THR A 308 -3.78 -6.33 -4.14
CA THR A 308 -4.16 -6.68 -5.51
C THR A 308 -4.99 -5.55 -6.09
N LEU A 309 -4.54 -5.01 -7.20
CA LEU A 309 -5.26 -4.04 -8.01
C LEU A 309 -5.59 -4.65 -9.38
N PRO A 310 -6.51 -5.60 -9.50
CA PRO A 310 -7.05 -5.94 -10.81
C PRO A 310 -8.00 -4.81 -11.21
N THR A 311 -7.44 -3.72 -11.69
CA THR A 311 -8.18 -2.58 -12.22
C THR A 311 -7.96 -2.50 -13.71
N ASN A 312 -9.03 -2.56 -14.49
CA ASN A 312 -9.02 -2.01 -15.83
C ASN A 312 -9.13 -0.49 -15.69
N SER A 313 -8.01 0.18 -15.42
CA SER A 313 -7.95 1.62 -15.56
C SER A 313 -7.81 1.94 -17.04
N LEU A 314 -8.91 2.28 -17.67
CA LEU A 314 -8.87 3.00 -18.94
C LEU A 314 -8.52 4.46 -18.60
N VAL A 315 -7.29 4.82 -18.88
CA VAL A 315 -6.86 6.22 -18.98
C VAL A 315 -7.32 6.76 -20.31
#